data_48b6775b08908489fd42cb8ea12a5435
#
_entry.id   48b6775b08908489fd42cb8ea12a5435
#
_cell.length_a   1.000
_cell.length_b   1.000
_cell.length_c   1.000
_cell.angle_alpha   90.00
_cell.angle_beta   90.00
_cell.angle_gamma   90.00
#
_symmetry.space_group_name_H-M   'P 1'
#
loop_
_entity.id
_entity.type
_entity.pdbx_description
1 polymer ?
#
loop_
_entity_poly.entity_id
_entity_poly.type
_entity_poly.pdbx_seq_one_letter_code
_entity_poly.pdbx_strand_id
1 'polypeptide(L)'
;MLLEINNLFFSHNKENPLFQNLNLRFEENRIIALAGESGCGKSTLLNLIYGLLDWESGEIIFNGTKLLGPKGNLVPGEAEMKFVAQNFDLMPYATVAENVGKFISNINLKQKKETVTELLEVVGLQEFANVLPKYLSGGQQQRVAIARALSVLPKLLILDEPFSNLDFPRKIELRERLFRYVKQHGVSLIISTHELQDIMPWLDQIVILQDGRLIQNDSPEETYRNPYNSYVAKLFGEVNIFSEAEAEDFQLQKFSYYPKEIKITETGLEAEVLESRFAGNYYWNKLRAKEKELVVYTDEKISGTINVSFI
;
A
#
# COMPACT_ATOMS: atom_id res chain seq x y z
N MET A 1 -12.62 16.35 -6.28
CA MET A 1 -11.17 16.19 -5.99
C MET A 1 -10.97 16.29 -4.49
N LEU A 2 -10.36 15.29 -3.86
CA LEU A 2 -10.16 15.28 -2.41
C LEU A 2 -8.83 15.91 -2.02
N LEU A 3 -7.74 15.50 -2.68
CA LEU A 3 -6.39 15.97 -2.38
C LEU A 3 -5.65 16.28 -3.68
N GLU A 4 -4.98 17.44 -3.72
CA GLU A 4 -4.14 17.87 -4.82
C GLU A 4 -2.78 18.31 -4.28
N ILE A 5 -1.73 17.87 -4.94
CA ILE A 5 -0.35 18.28 -4.68
C ILE A 5 0.16 18.89 -5.97
N ASN A 6 0.56 20.13 -5.93
CA ASN A 6 0.98 20.89 -7.10
C ASN A 6 2.40 21.42 -6.91
N ASN A 7 3.32 20.99 -7.80
CA ASN A 7 4.71 21.45 -7.86
C ASN A 7 5.44 21.39 -6.51
N LEU A 8 5.18 20.35 -5.73
CA LEU A 8 5.73 20.20 -4.38
C LEU A 8 7.25 20.02 -4.43
N PHE A 9 7.95 20.87 -3.67
CA PHE A 9 9.38 20.77 -3.45
C PHE A 9 9.66 20.60 -1.96
N PHE A 10 10.41 19.56 -1.62
CA PHE A 10 10.78 19.25 -0.24
C PHE A 10 12.18 18.65 -0.15
N SER A 11 12.94 19.11 0.83
CA SER A 11 14.20 18.49 1.22
C SER A 11 14.32 18.32 2.74
N HIS A 12 14.94 17.24 3.18
CA HIS A 12 15.31 17.09 4.60
C HIS A 12 16.51 17.96 4.95
N ASN A 13 17.42 18.15 3.99
CA ASN A 13 18.53 19.07 4.06
C ASN A 13 18.70 19.75 2.70
N LYS A 14 19.24 20.97 2.69
CA LYS A 14 19.32 21.81 1.48
C LYS A 14 20.13 21.18 0.33
N GLU A 15 20.96 20.19 0.60
CA GLU A 15 21.86 19.60 -0.41
C GLU A 15 21.22 18.46 -1.19
N ASN A 16 20.20 17.78 -0.60
CA ASN A 16 19.57 16.61 -1.22
C ASN A 16 18.04 16.75 -1.18
N PRO A 17 17.44 17.38 -2.20
CA PRO A 17 15.98 17.45 -2.31
C PRO A 17 15.38 16.07 -2.52
N LEU A 18 14.36 15.73 -1.72
CA LEU A 18 13.63 14.48 -1.86
C LEU A 18 12.56 14.60 -2.94
N PHE A 19 11.70 15.62 -2.84
CA PHE A 19 10.67 15.87 -3.86
C PHE A 19 11.03 17.11 -4.67
N GLN A 20 10.99 16.95 -6.00
CA GLN A 20 11.23 18.04 -6.95
C GLN A 20 10.06 18.06 -7.94
N ASN A 21 9.20 19.10 -7.82
CA ASN A 21 8.05 19.26 -8.70
C ASN A 21 7.08 18.07 -8.68
N LEU A 22 6.82 17.52 -7.48
CA LEU A 22 5.87 16.41 -7.34
C LEU A 22 4.45 16.91 -7.55
N ASN A 23 3.73 16.24 -8.44
CA ASN A 23 2.33 16.53 -8.76
C ASN A 23 1.51 15.26 -8.59
N LEU A 24 0.45 15.30 -7.76
CA LEU A 24 -0.45 14.17 -7.50
C LEU A 24 -1.88 14.67 -7.33
N ARG A 25 -2.83 13.82 -7.69
CA ARG A 25 -4.26 14.06 -7.51
C ARG A 25 -4.96 12.81 -7.02
N PHE A 26 -5.81 12.98 -6.01
CA PHE A 26 -6.58 11.90 -5.41
C PHE A 26 -8.06 12.28 -5.39
N GLU A 27 -8.87 11.39 -5.92
CA GLU A 27 -10.33 11.54 -5.92
C GLU A 27 -10.92 11.09 -4.58
N GLU A 28 -12.16 11.49 -4.31
CA GLU A 28 -12.91 11.03 -3.14
C GLU A 28 -13.33 9.57 -3.26
N ASN A 29 -13.54 8.91 -2.11
CA ASN A 29 -14.05 7.54 -2.00
C ASN A 29 -13.15 6.50 -2.72
N ARG A 30 -11.85 6.74 -2.75
CA ARG A 30 -10.84 5.86 -3.34
C ARG A 30 -9.92 5.24 -2.28
N ILE A 31 -9.52 4.02 -2.51
CA ILE A 31 -8.44 3.35 -1.79
C ILE A 31 -7.19 3.40 -2.65
N ILE A 32 -6.17 4.08 -2.16
CA ILE A 32 -4.97 4.44 -2.89
C ILE A 32 -3.75 3.83 -2.21
N ALA A 33 -2.96 3.06 -2.93
CA ALA A 33 -1.66 2.58 -2.45
C ALA A 33 -0.55 3.54 -2.85
N LEU A 34 0.26 3.94 -1.88
CA LEU A 34 1.54 4.60 -2.09
C LEU A 34 2.65 3.56 -1.96
N ALA A 35 3.25 3.15 -3.07
CA ALA A 35 4.18 2.05 -3.14
C ALA A 35 5.59 2.47 -3.58
N GLY A 36 6.56 1.62 -3.27
CA GLY A 36 7.97 1.80 -3.60
C GLY A 36 8.87 1.20 -2.52
N GLU A 37 10.15 1.11 -2.79
CA GLU A 37 11.14 0.58 -1.86
C GLU A 37 11.25 1.39 -0.57
N SER A 38 11.86 0.80 0.45
CA SER A 38 12.15 1.51 1.70
C SER A 38 13.04 2.73 1.43
N GLY A 39 12.68 3.89 2.02
CA GLY A 39 13.43 5.13 1.83
C GLY A 39 13.07 5.96 0.59
N CYS A 40 12.18 5.51 -0.29
CA CYS A 40 11.80 6.27 -1.50
C CYS A 40 10.96 7.53 -1.23
N GLY A 41 10.55 7.78 0.03
CA GLY A 41 9.84 9.01 0.44
C GLY A 41 8.37 8.82 0.83
N LYS A 42 7.82 7.60 0.88
CA LYS A 42 6.39 7.36 1.22
C LYS A 42 5.96 8.02 2.52
N SER A 43 6.60 7.66 3.63
CA SER A 43 6.26 8.23 4.96
C SER A 43 6.46 9.74 5.00
N THR A 44 7.47 10.26 4.31
CA THR A 44 7.70 11.71 4.19
C THR A 44 6.53 12.37 3.47
N LEU A 45 6.06 11.80 2.36
CA LEU A 45 4.91 12.34 1.63
C LEU A 45 3.64 12.30 2.49
N LEU A 46 3.39 11.20 3.22
CA LEU A 46 2.26 11.11 4.14
C LEU A 46 2.32 12.17 5.26
N ASN A 47 3.52 12.41 5.81
CA ASN A 47 3.74 13.45 6.82
C ASN A 47 3.52 14.86 6.26
N LEU A 48 3.92 15.13 5.02
CA LEU A 48 3.66 16.40 4.33
C LEU A 48 2.15 16.61 4.09
N ILE A 49 1.45 15.58 3.60
CA ILE A 49 -0.01 15.62 3.40
C ILE A 49 -0.74 15.87 4.72
N TYR A 50 -0.30 15.24 5.81
CA TYR A 50 -0.93 15.44 7.11
C TYR A 50 -0.52 16.74 7.80
N GLY A 51 0.47 17.48 7.26
CA GLY A 51 0.94 18.73 7.83
C GLY A 51 1.86 18.57 9.05
N LEU A 52 2.61 17.47 9.13
CA LEU A 52 3.67 17.24 10.13
C LEU A 52 5.02 17.79 9.69
N LEU A 53 5.20 18.06 8.41
CA LEU A 53 6.40 18.61 7.81
C LEU A 53 6.03 19.83 6.96
N ASP A 54 6.89 20.85 6.96
CA ASP A 54 6.82 21.97 6.03
C ASP A 54 7.48 21.61 4.70
N TRP A 55 7.09 22.31 3.65
CA TRP A 55 7.72 22.24 2.33
C TRP A 55 8.24 23.61 1.89
N GLU A 56 9.22 23.63 0.98
CA GLU A 56 9.86 24.87 0.56
C GLU A 56 9.04 25.60 -0.51
N SER A 57 8.42 24.87 -1.44
CA SER A 57 7.58 25.46 -2.48
C SER A 57 6.52 24.48 -2.98
N GLY A 58 5.56 24.98 -3.75
CA GLY A 58 4.38 24.25 -4.19
C GLY A 58 3.21 24.40 -3.21
N GLU A 59 2.20 23.58 -3.38
CA GLU A 59 1.02 23.60 -2.52
C GLU A 59 0.38 22.22 -2.39
N ILE A 60 -0.25 22.01 -1.25
CA ILE A 60 -1.10 20.86 -0.96
C ILE A 60 -2.49 21.39 -0.65
N ILE A 61 -3.51 20.89 -1.36
CA ILE A 61 -4.90 21.30 -1.23
C ILE A 61 -5.71 20.10 -0.81
N PHE A 62 -6.42 20.18 0.30
CA PHE A 62 -7.33 19.16 0.80
C PHE A 62 -8.76 19.71 0.82
N ASN A 63 -9.68 19.01 0.15
CA ASN A 63 -11.09 19.38 0.07
C ASN A 63 -11.29 20.86 -0.32
N GLY A 64 -10.50 21.34 -1.31
CA GLY A 64 -10.52 22.72 -1.78
C GLY A 64 -9.82 23.74 -0.88
N THR A 65 -9.29 23.33 0.27
CA THR A 65 -8.58 24.23 1.21
C THR A 65 -7.08 23.97 1.14
N LYS A 66 -6.28 25.03 0.98
CA LYS A 66 -4.82 24.96 0.99
C LYS A 66 -4.31 24.65 2.39
N LEU A 67 -3.52 23.58 2.52
CA LEU A 67 -2.83 23.25 3.75
C LEU A 67 -1.65 24.20 3.97
N LEU A 68 -1.40 24.54 5.24
CA LEU A 68 -0.38 25.51 5.60
C LEU A 68 0.90 24.88 6.17
N GLY A 69 0.85 23.61 6.57
CA GLY A 69 1.94 22.92 7.27
C GLY A 69 2.18 23.48 8.68
N PRO A 70 3.22 23.00 9.38
CA PRO A 70 3.53 23.42 10.77
C PRO A 70 3.79 24.91 10.95
N LYS A 71 4.29 25.62 9.93
CA LYS A 71 4.52 27.06 9.99
C LYS A 71 3.22 27.87 10.05
N GLY A 72 2.15 27.36 9.47
CA GLY A 72 0.87 28.05 9.43
C GLY A 72 -0.21 27.45 10.32
N ASN A 73 -0.02 26.19 10.77
CA ASN A 73 -0.98 25.49 11.62
C ASN A 73 -0.26 24.73 12.74
N LEU A 74 -0.51 25.12 14.00
CA LEU A 74 0.12 24.49 15.18
C LEU A 74 -0.37 23.07 15.46
N VAL A 75 -1.57 22.71 14.96
CA VAL A 75 -2.14 21.37 15.13
C VAL A 75 -2.12 20.68 13.77
N PRO A 76 -1.36 19.60 13.61
CA PRO A 76 -1.31 18.88 12.36
C PRO A 76 -2.65 18.27 11.95
N GLY A 77 -2.89 18.19 10.66
CA GLY A 77 -4.09 17.61 10.06
C GLY A 77 -5.30 18.55 10.05
N GLU A 78 -6.22 18.24 9.16
CA GLU A 78 -7.53 18.89 9.10
C GLU A 78 -8.56 18.06 9.89
N ALA A 79 -9.67 18.68 10.28
CA ALA A 79 -10.72 18.02 11.07
C ALA A 79 -11.21 16.71 10.43
N GLU A 80 -11.34 16.72 9.11
CA GLU A 80 -11.80 15.57 8.31
C GLU A 80 -10.67 14.65 7.82
N MET A 81 -9.43 14.84 8.32
CA MET A 81 -8.26 14.03 8.00
C MET A 81 -7.76 13.31 9.24
N LYS A 82 -7.44 12.03 9.13
CA LYS A 82 -6.82 11.25 10.20
C LYS A 82 -5.60 10.50 9.69
N PHE A 83 -4.57 10.46 10.52
CA PHE A 83 -3.32 9.77 10.23
C PHE A 83 -2.97 8.80 11.33
N VAL A 84 -2.61 7.58 10.97
CA VAL A 84 -2.04 6.58 11.86
C VAL A 84 -0.60 6.34 11.42
N ALA A 85 0.31 6.99 12.13
CA ALA A 85 1.76 6.81 11.98
C ALA A 85 2.23 5.55 12.73
N GLN A 86 3.49 5.21 12.53
CA GLN A 86 4.15 4.10 13.25
C GLN A 86 4.16 4.28 14.78
N ASN A 87 4.10 5.52 15.25
CA ASN A 87 3.98 5.84 16.67
C ASN A 87 2.50 6.10 17.01
N PHE A 88 1.86 5.18 17.70
CA PHE A 88 0.39 5.11 17.80
C PHE A 88 -0.25 6.13 18.73
N ASP A 89 0.51 6.83 19.56
CA ASP A 89 0.07 7.87 20.52
C ASP A 89 -1.20 7.47 21.32
N LEU A 90 -1.26 6.23 21.82
CA LEU A 90 -2.37 5.74 22.63
C LEU A 90 -2.26 6.27 24.05
N MET A 91 -3.41 6.49 24.70
CA MET A 91 -3.50 6.82 26.11
C MET A 91 -3.15 5.57 26.94
N PRO A 92 -1.98 5.50 27.62
CA PRO A 92 -1.47 4.25 28.20
C PRO A 92 -2.25 3.76 29.42
N TYR A 93 -2.98 4.68 30.09
CA TYR A 93 -3.76 4.42 31.29
C TYR A 93 -5.27 4.37 31.06
N ALA A 94 -5.72 4.52 29.83
CA ALA A 94 -7.10 4.33 29.42
C ALA A 94 -7.25 2.99 28.71
N THR A 95 -8.38 2.33 28.87
CA THR A 95 -8.67 1.05 28.19
C THR A 95 -8.70 1.21 26.67
N VAL A 96 -8.70 0.10 25.95
CA VAL A 96 -8.87 0.07 24.50
C VAL A 96 -10.17 0.76 24.09
N ALA A 97 -11.29 0.44 24.77
CA ALA A 97 -12.59 1.07 24.48
C ALA A 97 -12.56 2.59 24.74
N GLU A 98 -11.91 3.05 25.81
CA GLU A 98 -11.74 4.48 26.11
C GLU A 98 -10.85 5.18 25.07
N ASN A 99 -9.77 4.53 24.61
CA ASN A 99 -8.94 5.05 23.52
C ASN A 99 -9.75 5.23 22.23
N VAL A 100 -10.51 4.21 21.81
CA VAL A 100 -11.34 4.28 20.61
C VAL A 100 -12.43 5.34 20.77
N GLY A 101 -13.09 5.39 21.94
CA GLY A 101 -14.15 6.35 22.22
C GLY A 101 -13.70 7.77 22.54
N LYS A 102 -12.40 8.07 22.52
CA LYS A 102 -11.82 9.36 22.95
C LYS A 102 -12.48 10.58 22.29
N PHE A 103 -12.71 10.52 21.00
CA PHE A 103 -13.22 11.64 20.22
C PHE A 103 -14.72 11.57 19.95
N ILE A 104 -15.41 10.51 20.37
CA ILE A 104 -16.86 10.38 20.24
C ILE A 104 -17.54 11.20 21.35
N SER A 105 -18.58 11.96 20.98
CA SER A 105 -19.36 12.76 21.91
C SER A 105 -19.97 11.92 23.05
N ASN A 106 -19.98 12.45 24.26
CA ASN A 106 -20.63 11.82 25.43
C ASN A 106 -22.12 12.16 25.58
N ILE A 107 -22.70 12.90 24.61
CA ILE A 107 -24.14 13.28 24.67
C ILE A 107 -25.02 12.03 24.56
N ASN A 108 -24.64 11.07 23.72
CA ASN A 108 -25.36 9.80 23.58
C ASN A 108 -24.44 8.62 23.88
N LEU A 109 -24.41 8.20 25.13
CA LEU A 109 -23.55 7.11 25.60
C LEU A 109 -23.89 5.75 24.97
N LYS A 110 -25.16 5.51 24.60
CA LYS A 110 -25.56 4.29 23.93
C LYS A 110 -24.94 4.23 22.52
N GLN A 111 -25.12 5.27 21.75
CA GLN A 111 -24.52 5.38 20.40
C GLN A 111 -22.99 5.32 20.46
N LYS A 112 -22.36 6.01 21.42
CA LYS A 112 -20.91 5.91 21.63
C LYS A 112 -20.46 4.46 21.85
N LYS A 113 -21.16 3.71 22.71
CA LYS A 113 -20.84 2.32 22.99
C LYS A 113 -21.02 1.44 21.76
N GLU A 114 -22.08 1.64 20.98
CA GLU A 114 -22.35 0.93 19.73
C GLU A 114 -21.24 1.16 18.71
N THR A 115 -20.86 2.41 18.46
CA THR A 115 -19.75 2.78 17.55
C THR A 115 -18.42 2.19 18.01
N VAL A 116 -18.08 2.25 19.31
CA VAL A 116 -16.85 1.64 19.83
C VAL A 116 -16.86 0.13 19.61
N THR A 117 -17.99 -0.54 19.86
CA THR A 117 -18.11 -1.99 19.66
C THR A 117 -17.91 -2.37 18.20
N GLU A 118 -18.58 -1.66 17.28
CA GLU A 118 -18.43 -1.85 15.85
C GLU A 118 -16.97 -1.68 15.39
N LEU A 119 -16.31 -0.60 15.79
CA LEU A 119 -14.93 -0.34 15.42
C LEU A 119 -13.95 -1.37 15.99
N LEU A 120 -14.20 -1.86 17.20
CA LEU A 120 -13.41 -2.96 17.78
C LEU A 120 -13.63 -4.27 16.99
N GLU A 121 -14.82 -4.49 16.43
CA GLU A 121 -15.08 -5.61 15.54
C GLU A 121 -14.33 -5.47 14.21
N VAL A 122 -14.35 -4.29 13.61
CA VAL A 122 -13.60 -4.00 12.37
C VAL A 122 -12.11 -4.34 12.54
N VAL A 123 -11.52 -4.01 13.67
CA VAL A 123 -10.09 -4.27 13.92
C VAL A 123 -9.82 -5.59 14.66
N GLY A 124 -10.85 -6.40 14.97
CA GLY A 124 -10.72 -7.70 15.63
C GLY A 124 -10.14 -7.62 17.05
N LEU A 125 -10.63 -6.68 17.87
CA LEU A 125 -10.15 -6.43 19.23
C LEU A 125 -11.28 -6.37 20.28
N GLN A 126 -12.44 -6.98 20.01
CA GLN A 126 -13.59 -6.93 20.93
C GLN A 126 -13.24 -7.46 22.34
N GLU A 127 -12.47 -8.56 22.39
CA GLU A 127 -12.07 -9.19 23.65
C GLU A 127 -11.11 -8.33 24.48
N PHE A 128 -10.44 -7.38 23.83
CA PHE A 128 -9.47 -6.49 24.47
C PHE A 128 -10.08 -5.15 24.91
N ALA A 129 -11.40 -4.94 24.79
CA ALA A 129 -12.07 -3.66 25.07
C ALA A 129 -11.69 -3.04 26.41
N ASN A 130 -11.55 -3.87 27.46
CA ASN A 130 -11.24 -3.43 28.82
C ASN A 130 -9.74 -3.53 29.20
N VAL A 131 -8.87 -3.88 28.23
CA VAL A 131 -7.43 -4.02 28.43
C VAL A 131 -6.74 -2.66 28.25
N LEU A 132 -5.68 -2.39 28.99
CA LEU A 132 -4.86 -1.19 28.80
C LEU A 132 -3.85 -1.41 27.67
N PRO A 133 -3.58 -0.40 26.81
CA PRO A 133 -2.67 -0.52 25.68
C PRO A 133 -1.28 -1.05 26.00
N LYS A 134 -0.76 -0.76 27.19
CA LYS A 134 0.57 -1.25 27.63
C LYS A 134 0.68 -2.78 27.72
N TYR A 135 -0.44 -3.49 27.76
CA TYR A 135 -0.48 -4.95 27.76
C TYR A 135 -0.72 -5.56 26.38
N LEU A 136 -0.85 -4.72 25.35
CA LEU A 136 -1.07 -5.14 23.97
C LEU A 136 0.26 -5.28 23.21
N SER A 137 0.30 -6.19 22.24
CA SER A 137 1.38 -6.23 21.25
C SER A 137 1.38 -4.97 20.36
N GLY A 138 2.51 -4.66 19.69
CA GLY A 138 2.60 -3.52 18.78
C GLY A 138 1.52 -3.55 17.68
N GLY A 139 1.27 -4.71 17.07
CA GLY A 139 0.20 -4.86 16.07
C GLY A 139 -1.22 -4.71 16.65
N GLN A 140 -1.44 -5.07 17.92
CA GLN A 140 -2.71 -4.77 18.60
C GLN A 140 -2.87 -3.28 18.88
N GLN A 141 -1.82 -2.62 19.34
CA GLN A 141 -1.82 -1.15 19.56
C GLN A 141 -2.09 -0.40 18.24
N GLN A 142 -1.48 -0.83 17.14
CA GLN A 142 -1.73 -0.27 15.82
C GLN A 142 -3.21 -0.38 15.43
N ARG A 143 -3.82 -1.52 15.65
CA ARG A 143 -5.26 -1.75 15.40
C ARG A 143 -6.16 -0.86 16.26
N VAL A 144 -5.81 -0.63 17.54
CA VAL A 144 -6.51 0.35 18.38
C VAL A 144 -6.40 1.76 17.82
N ALA A 145 -5.23 2.16 17.31
CA ALA A 145 -5.03 3.47 16.69
C ALA A 145 -5.86 3.64 15.42
N ILE A 146 -5.97 2.60 14.59
CA ILE A 146 -6.84 2.60 13.40
C ILE A 146 -8.33 2.76 13.81
N ALA A 147 -8.81 1.98 14.78
CA ALA A 147 -10.18 2.09 15.29
C ALA A 147 -10.46 3.50 15.85
N ARG A 148 -9.52 4.07 16.62
CA ARG A 148 -9.62 5.43 17.13
C ARG A 148 -9.66 6.48 16.02
N ALA A 149 -8.87 6.31 14.96
CA ALA A 149 -8.88 7.23 13.82
C ALA A 149 -10.22 7.22 13.06
N LEU A 150 -10.91 6.07 13.03
CA LEU A 150 -12.23 5.90 12.43
C LEU A 150 -13.38 6.33 13.33
N SER A 151 -13.16 6.57 14.63
CA SER A 151 -14.21 6.85 15.60
C SER A 151 -14.99 8.16 15.34
N VAL A 152 -14.38 9.09 14.65
CA VAL A 152 -15.04 10.25 14.03
C VAL A 152 -14.74 10.14 12.54
N LEU A 153 -15.70 9.63 11.78
CA LEU A 153 -15.53 9.29 10.36
C LEU A 153 -14.81 10.40 9.58
N PRO A 154 -13.57 10.17 9.15
CA PRO A 154 -12.84 11.16 8.35
C PRO A 154 -13.25 11.08 6.87
N LYS A 155 -13.03 12.14 6.11
CA LYS A 155 -13.04 12.07 4.65
C LYS A 155 -11.79 11.38 4.10
N LEU A 156 -10.66 11.57 4.78
CA LEU A 156 -9.37 10.96 4.43
C LEU A 156 -8.73 10.28 5.63
N LEU A 157 -8.50 8.98 5.52
CA LEU A 157 -7.67 8.20 6.42
C LEU A 157 -6.31 7.93 5.75
N ILE A 158 -5.23 8.21 6.46
CA ILE A 158 -3.86 7.95 6.03
C ILE A 158 -3.25 6.90 6.94
N LEU A 159 -2.72 5.83 6.37
CA LEU A 159 -2.10 4.72 7.10
C LEU A 159 -0.68 4.48 6.59
N ASP A 160 0.29 4.54 7.48
CA ASP A 160 1.69 4.26 7.17
C ASP A 160 2.04 2.82 7.57
N GLU A 161 2.20 1.95 6.59
CA GLU A 161 2.50 0.51 6.72
C GLU A 161 1.64 -0.24 7.76
N PRO A 162 0.29 -0.17 7.68
CA PRO A 162 -0.58 -0.64 8.76
C PRO A 162 -0.62 -2.16 8.95
N PHE A 163 -0.03 -2.94 8.05
CA PHE A 163 -0.06 -4.40 8.10
C PHE A 163 1.30 -5.04 8.41
N SER A 164 2.38 -4.24 8.49
CA SER A 164 3.75 -4.75 8.64
C SER A 164 4.01 -5.56 9.91
N ASN A 165 3.30 -5.25 11.00
CA ASN A 165 3.49 -5.87 12.33
C ASN A 165 2.49 -6.99 12.62
N LEU A 166 1.84 -7.58 11.62
CA LEU A 166 0.81 -8.60 11.78
C LEU A 166 1.24 -9.93 11.17
N ASP A 167 0.87 -11.03 11.84
CA ASP A 167 0.94 -12.36 11.29
C ASP A 167 -0.08 -12.55 10.14
N PHE A 168 0.23 -13.46 9.22
CA PHE A 168 -0.48 -13.60 7.95
C PHE A 168 -2.01 -13.76 8.09
N PRO A 169 -2.58 -14.63 8.97
CA PRO A 169 -4.03 -14.76 9.11
C PRO A 169 -4.71 -13.46 9.57
N ARG A 170 -4.12 -12.80 10.57
CA ARG A 170 -4.67 -11.54 11.11
C ARG A 170 -4.55 -10.38 10.13
N LYS A 171 -3.51 -10.38 9.29
CA LYS A 171 -3.33 -9.41 8.21
C LYS A 171 -4.49 -9.48 7.22
N ILE A 172 -4.86 -10.67 6.77
CA ILE A 172 -5.97 -10.88 5.82
C ILE A 172 -7.29 -10.40 6.43
N GLU A 173 -7.60 -10.82 7.65
CA GLU A 173 -8.86 -10.50 8.31
C GLU A 173 -9.03 -8.98 8.56
N LEU A 174 -8.00 -8.33 9.11
CA LEU A 174 -8.01 -6.89 9.32
C LEU A 174 -8.19 -6.13 8.00
N ARG A 175 -7.44 -6.51 6.98
CA ARG A 175 -7.46 -5.88 5.67
C ARG A 175 -8.86 -5.95 5.04
N GLU A 176 -9.48 -7.12 5.04
CA GLU A 176 -10.82 -7.30 4.49
C GLU A 176 -11.86 -6.47 5.23
N ARG A 177 -11.86 -6.50 6.56
CA ARG A 177 -12.81 -5.74 7.40
C ARG A 177 -12.61 -4.23 7.25
N LEU A 178 -11.36 -3.76 7.30
CA LEU A 178 -11.02 -2.34 7.19
C LEU A 178 -11.42 -1.78 5.80
N PHE A 179 -11.02 -2.44 4.72
CA PHE A 179 -11.33 -1.95 3.37
C PHE A 179 -12.82 -1.98 3.08
N ARG A 180 -13.55 -2.99 3.55
CA ARG A 180 -15.00 -3.02 3.47
C ARG A 180 -15.63 -1.86 4.25
N TYR A 181 -15.16 -1.62 5.47
CA TYR A 181 -15.66 -0.52 6.31
C TYR A 181 -15.44 0.85 5.67
N VAL A 182 -14.24 1.14 5.20
CA VAL A 182 -13.96 2.45 4.57
C VAL A 182 -14.76 2.66 3.29
N LYS A 183 -14.94 1.62 2.46
CA LYS A 183 -15.79 1.70 1.26
C LYS A 183 -17.26 1.93 1.61
N GLN A 184 -17.79 1.22 2.59
CA GLN A 184 -19.20 1.36 3.03
C GLN A 184 -19.50 2.76 3.57
N HIS A 185 -18.55 3.40 4.23
CA HIS A 185 -18.72 4.71 4.84
C HIS A 185 -18.20 5.88 3.97
N GLY A 186 -17.77 5.62 2.75
CA GLY A 186 -17.28 6.65 1.84
C GLY A 186 -15.99 7.33 2.33
N VAL A 187 -15.16 6.63 3.11
CA VAL A 187 -13.87 7.13 3.58
C VAL A 187 -12.83 6.89 2.50
N SER A 188 -12.13 7.94 2.08
CA SER A 188 -10.96 7.79 1.22
C SER A 188 -9.77 7.31 2.05
N LEU A 189 -8.97 6.40 1.50
CA LEU A 189 -7.83 5.81 2.18
C LEU A 189 -6.56 5.95 1.36
N ILE A 190 -5.51 6.52 1.96
CA ILE A 190 -4.14 6.43 1.43
C ILE A 190 -3.35 5.49 2.34
N ILE A 191 -2.76 4.46 1.75
CA ILE A 191 -1.99 3.46 2.48
C ILE A 191 -0.60 3.32 1.88
N SER A 192 0.45 3.48 2.69
CA SER A 192 1.80 3.11 2.26
C SER A 192 2.01 1.61 2.45
N THR A 193 2.63 0.98 1.48
CA THR A 193 2.96 -0.44 1.54
C THR A 193 4.13 -0.79 0.63
N HIS A 194 4.82 -1.87 0.96
CA HIS A 194 5.76 -2.59 0.10
C HIS A 194 5.20 -3.95 -0.37
N GLU A 195 3.98 -4.30 0.06
CA GLU A 195 3.28 -5.56 -0.26
C GLU A 195 2.04 -5.27 -1.13
N LEU A 196 2.24 -4.83 -2.38
CA LEU A 196 1.15 -4.44 -3.27
C LEU A 196 0.21 -5.59 -3.62
N GLN A 197 0.74 -6.79 -3.89
CA GLN A 197 -0.06 -7.95 -4.30
C GLN A 197 -1.16 -8.26 -3.28
N ASP A 198 -0.84 -8.09 -2.01
CA ASP A 198 -1.72 -8.43 -0.91
C ASP A 198 -2.97 -7.54 -0.82
N ILE A 199 -2.88 -6.29 -1.26
CA ILE A 199 -3.96 -5.32 -1.16
C ILE A 199 -4.57 -4.95 -2.52
N MET A 200 -3.95 -5.38 -3.62
CA MET A 200 -4.32 -5.01 -4.98
C MET A 200 -5.82 -5.17 -5.30
N PRO A 201 -6.53 -6.25 -4.86
CA PRO A 201 -7.96 -6.41 -5.15
C PRO A 201 -8.87 -5.32 -4.57
N TRP A 202 -8.38 -4.53 -3.62
CA TRP A 202 -9.14 -3.47 -2.94
C TRP A 202 -8.82 -2.07 -3.43
N LEU A 203 -7.73 -1.93 -4.20
CA LEU A 203 -7.23 -0.64 -4.64
C LEU A 203 -8.02 -0.08 -5.82
N ASP A 204 -8.16 1.23 -5.82
CA ASP A 204 -8.69 1.99 -6.95
C ASP A 204 -7.56 2.70 -7.72
N GLN A 205 -6.41 2.95 -7.06
CA GLN A 205 -5.26 3.67 -7.62
C GLN A 205 -3.96 3.20 -6.97
N ILE A 206 -2.88 3.15 -7.75
CA ILE A 206 -1.52 2.90 -7.26
C ILE A 206 -0.63 4.07 -7.66
N VAL A 207 0.06 4.62 -6.69
CA VAL A 207 1.09 5.66 -6.87
C VAL A 207 2.44 5.05 -6.53
N ILE A 208 3.33 4.99 -7.50
CA ILE A 208 4.67 4.42 -7.32
C ILE A 208 5.71 5.52 -7.25
N LEU A 209 6.43 5.53 -6.15
CA LEU A 209 7.57 6.42 -5.91
C LEU A 209 8.89 5.65 -6.00
N GLN A 210 9.89 6.28 -6.59
CA GLN A 210 11.29 5.85 -6.56
C GLN A 210 12.17 7.08 -6.37
N ASP A 211 13.02 7.07 -5.34
CA ASP A 211 13.97 8.17 -5.06
C ASP A 211 13.30 9.56 -5.06
N GLY A 212 12.13 9.66 -4.43
CA GLY A 212 11.35 10.91 -4.36
C GLY A 212 10.64 11.32 -5.65
N ARG A 213 10.69 10.51 -6.70
CA ARG A 213 10.05 10.79 -7.99
C ARG A 213 8.80 9.94 -8.16
N LEU A 214 7.78 10.53 -8.73
CA LEU A 214 6.62 9.80 -9.22
C LEU A 214 7.01 9.03 -10.49
N ILE A 215 6.91 7.71 -10.44
CA ILE A 215 7.25 6.84 -11.57
C ILE A 215 6.00 6.45 -12.35
N GLN A 216 4.94 6.06 -11.62
CA GLN A 216 3.67 5.65 -12.23
C GLN A 216 2.51 5.97 -11.29
N ASN A 217 1.36 6.33 -11.86
CA ASN A 217 0.14 6.67 -11.13
C ASN A 217 -1.07 6.25 -11.95
N ASP A 218 -1.54 5.02 -11.76
CA ASP A 218 -2.58 4.41 -12.56
C ASP A 218 -3.49 3.49 -11.73
N SER A 219 -4.46 2.86 -12.40
CA SER A 219 -5.25 1.77 -11.82
C SER A 219 -4.35 0.56 -11.51
N PRO A 220 -4.75 -0.32 -10.58
CA PRO A 220 -3.99 -1.54 -10.28
C PRO A 220 -3.76 -2.43 -11.51
N GLU A 221 -4.78 -2.59 -12.35
CA GLU A 221 -4.70 -3.41 -13.56
C GLU A 221 -3.70 -2.83 -14.56
N GLU A 222 -3.77 -1.51 -14.82
CA GLU A 222 -2.86 -0.84 -15.75
C GLU A 222 -1.42 -0.90 -15.24
N THR A 223 -1.19 -0.62 -13.95
CA THR A 223 0.14 -0.67 -13.35
C THR A 223 0.77 -2.06 -13.41
N TYR A 224 -0.04 -3.11 -13.22
CA TYR A 224 0.42 -4.50 -13.29
C TYR A 224 0.71 -4.96 -14.72
N ARG A 225 -0.20 -4.66 -15.67
CA ARG A 225 -0.08 -5.13 -17.06
C ARG A 225 0.92 -4.33 -17.89
N ASN A 226 1.01 -3.02 -17.62
CA ASN A 226 1.83 -2.06 -18.34
C ASN A 226 2.76 -1.30 -17.38
N PRO A 227 3.68 -2.00 -16.65
CA PRO A 227 4.61 -1.33 -15.76
C PRO A 227 5.51 -0.39 -16.55
N TYR A 228 5.70 0.84 -16.04
CA TYR A 228 6.52 1.85 -16.71
C TYR A 228 7.96 1.40 -16.94
N ASN A 229 8.52 0.62 -16.02
CA ASN A 229 9.88 0.09 -16.09
C ASN A 229 10.04 -1.18 -15.24
N SER A 230 11.24 -1.75 -15.26
CA SER A 230 11.57 -2.97 -14.50
C SER A 230 11.43 -2.80 -12.98
N TYR A 231 11.61 -1.59 -12.44
CA TYR A 231 11.40 -1.31 -11.03
C TYR A 231 9.93 -1.51 -10.65
N VAL A 232 9.03 -0.92 -11.42
CA VAL A 232 7.58 -1.06 -11.21
C VAL A 232 7.15 -2.53 -11.30
N ALA A 233 7.61 -3.25 -12.34
CA ALA A 233 7.28 -4.66 -12.51
C ALA A 233 7.70 -5.50 -11.29
N LYS A 234 8.89 -5.27 -10.73
CA LYS A 234 9.41 -5.99 -9.56
C LYS A 234 8.64 -5.74 -8.27
N LEU A 235 7.93 -4.62 -8.13
CA LEU A 235 7.10 -4.35 -6.95
C LEU A 235 5.91 -5.32 -6.82
N PHE A 236 5.52 -5.99 -7.91
CA PHE A 236 4.48 -7.01 -7.92
C PHE A 236 5.02 -8.44 -7.75
N GLY A 237 6.31 -8.59 -7.43
CA GLY A 237 6.93 -9.88 -7.15
C GLY A 237 7.92 -10.33 -8.20
N GLU A 238 8.09 -11.64 -8.31
CA GLU A 238 9.04 -12.25 -9.24
C GLU A 238 8.60 -12.02 -10.69
N VAL A 239 9.53 -11.57 -11.54
CA VAL A 239 9.23 -11.19 -12.92
C VAL A 239 10.44 -11.44 -13.81
N ASN A 240 10.21 -11.95 -15.00
CA ASN A 240 11.22 -12.10 -16.05
C ASN A 240 11.35 -10.77 -16.81
N ILE A 241 12.53 -10.14 -16.73
CA ILE A 241 12.80 -8.87 -17.39
C ILE A 241 13.67 -9.14 -18.64
N PHE A 242 13.33 -8.51 -19.73
CA PHE A 242 14.02 -8.59 -21.00
C PHE A 242 14.55 -7.21 -21.41
N SER A 243 15.79 -7.16 -21.87
CA SER A 243 16.31 -6.00 -22.59
C SER A 243 15.65 -5.89 -23.97
N GLU A 244 15.80 -4.76 -24.64
CA GLU A 244 15.28 -4.57 -26.00
C GLU A 244 15.81 -5.65 -26.96
N ALA A 245 17.11 -5.93 -26.92
CA ALA A 245 17.74 -6.96 -27.75
C ALA A 245 17.20 -8.38 -27.46
N GLU A 246 16.99 -8.71 -26.16
CA GLU A 246 16.39 -9.98 -25.78
C GLU A 246 14.92 -10.05 -26.20
N ALA A 247 14.16 -8.97 -26.05
CA ALA A 247 12.75 -8.93 -26.46
C ALA A 247 12.62 -9.15 -27.98
N GLU A 248 13.48 -8.56 -28.80
CA GLU A 248 13.55 -8.81 -30.26
C GLU A 248 13.93 -10.28 -30.56
N ASP A 249 14.99 -10.81 -29.92
CA ASP A 249 15.43 -12.19 -30.12
C ASP A 249 14.35 -13.21 -29.74
N PHE A 250 13.62 -12.96 -28.66
CA PHE A 250 12.52 -13.79 -28.19
C PHE A 250 11.17 -13.48 -28.87
N GLN A 251 11.11 -12.49 -29.74
CA GLN A 251 9.90 -11.99 -30.42
C GLN A 251 8.78 -11.59 -29.44
N LEU A 252 9.15 -10.88 -28.37
CA LEU A 252 8.25 -10.49 -27.29
C LEU A 252 7.59 -9.14 -27.58
N GLN A 253 6.38 -8.97 -27.05
CA GLN A 253 5.62 -7.72 -27.14
C GLN A 253 5.88 -6.78 -25.96
N LYS A 254 6.37 -7.32 -24.84
CA LYS A 254 6.63 -6.61 -23.59
C LYS A 254 8.08 -6.85 -23.13
N PHE A 255 8.59 -5.96 -22.29
CA PHE A 255 9.90 -6.14 -21.66
C PHE A 255 9.84 -6.97 -20.37
N SER A 256 8.63 -7.29 -19.86
CA SER A 256 8.44 -8.01 -18.59
C SER A 256 7.33 -9.03 -18.69
N TYR A 257 7.57 -10.22 -18.14
CA TYR A 257 6.57 -11.28 -18.03
C TYR A 257 6.62 -11.90 -16.64
N TYR A 258 5.48 -11.92 -15.97
CA TYR A 258 5.38 -12.63 -14.69
C TYR A 258 5.43 -14.14 -14.92
N PRO A 259 5.87 -14.94 -13.93
CA PRO A 259 6.06 -16.39 -14.11
C PRO A 259 4.80 -17.13 -14.58
N LYS A 260 3.60 -16.63 -14.31
CA LYS A 260 2.32 -17.18 -14.77
C LYS A 260 1.93 -16.80 -16.19
N GLU A 261 2.56 -15.80 -16.78
CA GLU A 261 2.34 -15.36 -18.16
C GLU A 261 3.19 -16.17 -19.18
N ILE A 262 4.07 -17.04 -18.67
CA ILE A 262 4.83 -17.98 -19.50
C ILE A 262 4.19 -19.36 -19.31
N LYS A 263 3.69 -19.93 -20.40
CA LYS A 263 2.96 -21.20 -20.39
C LYS A 263 3.75 -22.30 -21.08
N ILE A 264 3.60 -23.55 -20.57
CA ILE A 264 4.07 -24.72 -21.27
C ILE A 264 3.09 -25.02 -22.41
N THR A 265 3.62 -25.29 -23.58
CA THR A 265 2.84 -25.50 -24.81
C THR A 265 3.42 -26.67 -25.61
N GLU A 266 2.66 -27.21 -26.55
CA GLU A 266 3.16 -28.28 -27.45
C GLU A 266 4.18 -27.73 -28.46
N THR A 267 4.00 -26.47 -28.85
CA THR A 267 4.86 -25.76 -29.79
C THR A 267 5.26 -24.41 -29.22
N GLY A 268 6.49 -23.97 -29.45
CA GLY A 268 6.96 -22.68 -28.92
C GLY A 268 8.48 -22.65 -28.82
N LEU A 269 8.98 -21.82 -27.92
CA LEU A 269 10.40 -21.72 -27.65
C LEU A 269 10.86 -22.89 -26.80
N GLU A 270 11.86 -23.63 -27.28
CA GLU A 270 12.47 -24.74 -26.51
C GLU A 270 13.21 -24.19 -25.30
N ALA A 271 12.98 -24.82 -24.14
CA ALA A 271 13.61 -24.49 -22.88
C ALA A 271 13.98 -25.73 -22.08
N GLU A 272 15.17 -25.75 -21.50
CA GLU A 272 15.65 -26.77 -20.59
C GLU A 272 15.20 -26.47 -19.15
N VAL A 273 14.62 -27.42 -18.47
CA VAL A 273 14.27 -27.31 -17.06
C VAL A 273 15.52 -27.52 -16.21
N LEU A 274 16.04 -26.44 -15.62
CA LEU A 274 17.19 -26.48 -14.72
C LEU A 274 16.80 -26.93 -13.31
N GLU A 275 15.63 -26.47 -12.86
CA GLU A 275 15.18 -26.69 -11.50
C GLU A 275 13.64 -26.68 -11.41
N SER A 276 13.07 -27.53 -10.57
CA SER A 276 11.63 -27.57 -10.28
C SER A 276 11.41 -27.83 -8.80
N ARG A 277 10.81 -26.86 -8.08
CA ARG A 277 10.59 -26.90 -6.64
C ARG A 277 9.12 -26.71 -6.31
N PHE A 278 8.59 -27.49 -5.37
CA PHE A 278 7.25 -27.33 -4.86
C PHE A 278 7.15 -26.08 -3.97
N ALA A 279 6.21 -25.17 -4.27
CA ALA A 279 5.99 -23.91 -3.59
C ALA A 279 4.57 -23.79 -2.99
N GLY A 280 3.96 -24.92 -2.59
CA GLY A 280 2.62 -24.95 -1.98
C GLY A 280 1.52 -25.19 -3.01
N ASN A 281 1.03 -24.16 -3.66
CA ASN A 281 -0.05 -24.25 -4.65
C ASN A 281 0.45 -24.21 -6.11
N TYR A 282 1.76 -24.24 -6.33
CA TYR A 282 2.39 -24.29 -7.65
C TYR A 282 3.79 -24.89 -7.54
N TYR A 283 4.41 -25.21 -8.68
CA TYR A 283 5.82 -25.50 -8.79
C TYR A 283 6.54 -24.26 -9.34
N TRP A 284 7.55 -23.80 -8.60
CA TRP A 284 8.51 -22.81 -9.04
C TRP A 284 9.55 -23.51 -9.92
N ASN A 285 9.69 -23.07 -11.15
CA ASN A 285 10.62 -23.67 -12.09
C ASN A 285 11.58 -22.64 -12.62
N LYS A 286 12.85 -23.03 -12.70
CA LYS A 286 13.90 -22.28 -13.38
C LYS A 286 14.21 -22.98 -14.70
N LEU A 287 14.05 -22.26 -15.78
CA LEU A 287 14.26 -22.76 -17.14
C LEU A 287 15.42 -22.03 -17.77
N ARG A 288 16.08 -22.65 -18.76
CA ARG A 288 16.99 -22.00 -19.67
C ARG A 288 16.43 -22.07 -21.09
N ALA A 289 16.12 -20.91 -21.65
CA ALA A 289 15.71 -20.76 -23.04
C ALA A 289 16.72 -19.90 -23.76
N LYS A 290 17.36 -20.41 -24.82
CA LYS A 290 18.53 -19.81 -25.41
C LYS A 290 19.61 -19.54 -24.33
N GLU A 291 20.07 -18.31 -24.20
CA GLU A 291 21.08 -17.88 -23.22
C GLU A 291 20.46 -17.33 -21.90
N LYS A 292 19.12 -17.30 -21.81
CA LYS A 292 18.41 -16.63 -20.73
C LYS A 292 17.79 -17.60 -19.72
N GLU A 293 17.95 -17.31 -18.45
CA GLU A 293 17.23 -17.99 -17.38
C GLU A 293 15.85 -17.33 -17.17
N LEU A 294 14.82 -18.15 -17.08
CA LEU A 294 13.44 -17.75 -16.90
C LEU A 294 12.87 -18.42 -15.67
N VAL A 295 11.99 -17.73 -14.95
CA VAL A 295 11.17 -18.30 -13.89
C VAL A 295 9.76 -18.52 -14.39
N VAL A 296 9.22 -19.72 -14.22
CA VAL A 296 7.88 -20.12 -14.66
C VAL A 296 7.15 -20.87 -13.55
N TYR A 297 5.88 -20.54 -13.35
CA TYR A 297 5.03 -21.25 -12.39
C TYR A 297 4.12 -22.23 -13.11
N THR A 298 4.10 -23.48 -12.63
CA THR A 298 3.29 -24.57 -13.19
C THR A 298 2.48 -25.27 -12.10
N ASP A 299 1.38 -25.90 -12.48
CA ASP A 299 0.55 -26.67 -11.54
C ASP A 299 1.17 -28.03 -11.22
N GLU A 300 2.01 -28.56 -12.14
CA GLU A 300 2.68 -29.85 -11.98
C GLU A 300 4.20 -29.70 -12.06
N LYS A 301 4.90 -30.68 -11.47
CA LYS A 301 6.36 -30.76 -11.55
C LYS A 301 6.78 -31.06 -13.00
N ILE A 302 7.73 -30.30 -13.52
CA ILE A 302 8.28 -30.47 -14.84
C ILE A 302 9.76 -30.86 -14.82
N SER A 303 10.25 -31.47 -15.89
CA SER A 303 11.65 -31.87 -16.07
C SER A 303 11.99 -32.05 -17.54
N GLY A 304 13.28 -32.07 -17.87
CA GLY A 304 13.76 -32.25 -19.24
C GLY A 304 13.61 -31.01 -20.10
N THR A 305 13.42 -31.20 -21.39
CA THR A 305 13.23 -30.12 -22.37
C THR A 305 11.74 -29.97 -22.68
N ILE A 306 11.28 -28.75 -22.67
CA ILE A 306 9.87 -28.38 -22.89
C ILE A 306 9.77 -27.18 -23.83
N ASN A 307 8.58 -26.93 -24.36
CA ASN A 307 8.31 -25.71 -25.12
C ASN A 307 7.52 -24.73 -24.25
N VAL A 308 7.86 -23.44 -24.36
CA VAL A 308 7.17 -22.36 -23.65
C VAL A 308 6.69 -21.29 -24.63
N SER A 309 5.57 -20.63 -24.25
CA SER A 309 5.01 -19.48 -24.96
C SER A 309 4.73 -18.35 -23.99
N PHE A 310 4.91 -17.13 -24.44
CA PHE A 310 4.66 -15.89 -23.68
C PHE A 310 3.25 -15.37 -24.05
N ILE A 311 2.42 -15.08 -23.04
CA ILE A 311 1.02 -14.66 -23.21
C ILE A 311 0.84 -13.18 -22.85
#